data_89e0fe36f3339db682b976102ccbb916
#
_entry.id   89e0fe36f3339db682b976102ccbb916
#
_cell.length_a   1.000
_cell.length_b   1.000
_cell.length_c   1.000
_cell.angle_alpha   90.00
_cell.angle_beta   90.00
_cell.angle_gamma   90.00
#
_symmetry.space_group_name_H-M   'P 1'
#
loop_
_entity.id
_entity.type
_entity.pdbx_description
1 polymer ?
#
loop_
_entity_poly.entity_id
_entity_poly.type
_entity_poly.pdbx_seq_one_letter_code
_entity_poly.pdbx_strand_id
1 'polypeptide(L)'
;MKIMKSIVFAVVIFIFKASLAIAAPPPGAPTDKNPEAYKGLSAQEIERMKKGEIVIVKDLGFEESTSKGMIKAALILNAPIDKIFALQAQDWRQPEYVPYLNEMFVVKKFPDGNLDEEHIKILFVNINIRVRWYHHPESFSFNWTLDPAFKNDLKRLDGFWKFYYIDDNHTLARYGTVTEFGFGIPTWAQDFLTRRDLPEALNNNKLWYESNGSWRKPGYKPAPAQKQK
;
A
#
# COMPACT_ATOMS: atom_id res chain seq x y z
N MET A 1 15.22 78.49 -21.94
CA MET A 1 15.22 77.92 -20.54
C MET A 1 14.15 76.83 -20.47
N LYS A 2 14.54 75.60 -20.73
CA LYS A 2 13.61 74.43 -20.71
C LYS A 2 13.68 73.71 -19.38
N ILE A 3 12.60 73.70 -18.69
CA ILE A 3 12.44 72.96 -17.40
C ILE A 3 12.11 71.50 -17.75
N MET A 4 13.04 70.65 -17.46
CA MET A 4 12.87 69.18 -17.57
C MET A 4 12.21 68.67 -16.28
N LYS A 5 10.97 68.23 -16.39
CA LYS A 5 10.27 67.55 -15.27
C LYS A 5 10.68 66.09 -15.22
N SER A 6 11.42 65.70 -14.18
CA SER A 6 11.71 64.30 -13.86
C SER A 6 10.46 63.65 -13.30
N ILE A 7 9.96 62.64 -13.98
CA ILE A 7 8.92 61.75 -13.47
C ILE A 7 9.61 60.59 -12.79
N VAL A 8 9.50 60.53 -11.45
CA VAL A 8 9.94 59.40 -10.63
C VAL A 8 8.84 58.30 -10.70
N PHE A 9 9.13 57.22 -11.37
CA PHE A 9 8.26 56.04 -11.38
C PHE A 9 8.55 55.21 -10.14
N ALA A 10 7.65 55.25 -9.14
CA ALA A 10 7.70 54.40 -7.98
C ALA A 10 7.15 53.04 -8.35
N VAL A 11 8.04 52.03 -8.52
CA VAL A 11 7.65 50.62 -8.69
C VAL A 11 7.28 50.06 -7.33
N VAL A 12 5.99 49.91 -7.07
CA VAL A 12 5.48 49.18 -5.88
C VAL A 12 5.54 47.70 -6.18
N ILE A 13 6.55 47.02 -5.62
CA ILE A 13 6.64 45.56 -5.68
C ILE A 13 5.67 44.98 -4.64
N PHE A 14 4.54 44.49 -5.10
CA PHE A 14 3.65 43.66 -4.29
C PHE A 14 4.27 42.26 -4.11
N ILE A 15 4.91 42.04 -2.98
CA ILE A 15 5.34 40.70 -2.57
C ILE A 15 4.08 39.95 -2.12
N PHE A 16 3.49 39.17 -3.01
CA PHE A 16 2.47 38.17 -2.67
C PHE A 16 3.17 37.08 -1.86
N LYS A 17 3.04 37.12 -0.53
CA LYS A 17 3.32 35.98 0.31
C LYS A 17 2.21 34.95 0.03
N ALA A 18 2.44 34.03 -0.91
CA ALA A 18 1.62 32.84 -1.03
C ALA A 18 1.83 32.02 0.27
N SER A 19 0.93 32.19 1.24
CA SER A 19 0.82 31.23 2.34
C SER A 19 0.41 29.90 1.69
N LEU A 20 1.33 28.94 1.64
CA LEU A 20 0.99 27.56 1.37
C LEU A 20 0.08 27.14 2.53
N ALA A 21 -1.22 27.23 2.31
CA ALA A 21 -2.20 26.61 3.19
C ALA A 21 -1.98 25.11 3.05
N ILE A 22 -1.44 24.48 4.09
CA ILE A 22 -1.44 23.01 4.20
C ILE A 22 -2.92 22.65 4.28
N ALA A 23 -3.44 21.94 3.28
CA ALA A 23 -4.82 21.50 3.30
C ALA A 23 -5.04 20.57 4.51
N ALA A 24 -6.24 20.58 5.04
CA ALA A 24 -6.60 19.70 6.15
C ALA A 24 -6.70 18.24 5.64
N PRO A 25 -6.32 17.26 6.47
CA PRO A 25 -6.49 15.86 6.10
C PRO A 25 -7.95 15.55 5.74
N PRO A 26 -8.21 14.61 4.83
CA PRO A 26 -9.56 14.15 4.55
C PRO A 26 -10.27 13.71 5.82
N PRO A 27 -11.61 13.89 5.93
CA PRO A 27 -12.36 13.48 7.11
C PRO A 27 -12.10 12.01 7.47
N GLY A 28 -11.76 11.74 8.73
CA GLY A 28 -11.44 10.40 9.24
C GLY A 28 -10.00 9.92 8.96
N ALA A 29 -9.23 10.60 8.12
CA ALA A 29 -7.86 10.19 7.83
C ALA A 29 -6.96 10.39 9.07
N PRO A 30 -6.31 9.31 9.57
CA PRO A 30 -5.31 9.47 10.62
C PRO A 30 -4.08 10.18 10.04
N THR A 31 -3.46 11.05 10.85
CA THR A 31 -2.25 11.75 10.41
C THR A 31 -0.99 11.02 10.87
N ASP A 32 0.15 11.41 10.30
CA ASP A 32 1.48 10.94 10.71
C ASP A 32 1.85 11.30 12.17
N LYS A 33 1.07 12.20 12.81
CA LYS A 33 1.20 12.51 14.25
C LYS A 33 0.56 11.47 15.16
N ASN A 34 -0.20 10.53 14.60
CA ASN A 34 -0.74 9.40 15.35
C ASN A 34 0.42 8.56 15.92
N PRO A 35 0.42 8.21 17.23
CA PRO A 35 1.48 7.40 17.85
C PRO A 35 1.78 6.07 17.11
N GLU A 36 0.77 5.48 16.46
CA GLU A 36 0.94 4.23 15.71
C GLU A 36 1.63 4.41 14.36
N ALA A 37 1.69 5.65 13.83
CA ALA A 37 2.24 5.95 12.51
C ALA A 37 3.71 5.52 12.38
N TYR A 38 4.53 5.88 13.35
CA TYR A 38 5.96 5.55 13.37
C TYR A 38 6.33 4.52 14.44
N LYS A 39 5.36 3.90 15.08
CA LYS A 39 5.60 2.94 16.15
C LYS A 39 6.56 1.85 15.71
N GLY A 40 7.62 1.68 16.51
CA GLY A 40 8.65 0.68 16.30
C GLY A 40 9.64 0.96 15.19
N LEU A 41 9.66 2.17 14.62
CA LEU A 41 10.71 2.62 13.73
C LEU A 41 11.74 3.41 14.51
N SER A 42 13.02 3.15 14.25
CA SER A 42 14.13 3.99 14.71
C SER A 42 14.19 5.31 13.95
N ALA A 43 14.84 6.32 14.51
CA ALA A 43 15.06 7.59 13.82
C ALA A 43 15.79 7.42 12.47
N GLN A 44 16.74 6.47 12.39
CA GLN A 44 17.46 6.18 11.15
C GLN A 44 16.54 5.57 10.09
N GLU A 45 15.63 4.68 10.46
CA GLU A 45 14.65 4.09 9.55
C GLU A 45 13.65 5.12 9.04
N ILE A 46 13.20 6.03 9.90
CA ILE A 46 12.34 7.16 9.50
C ILE A 46 13.05 8.04 8.47
N GLU A 47 14.33 8.36 8.67
CA GLU A 47 15.10 9.16 7.71
C GLU A 47 15.32 8.44 6.37
N ARG A 48 15.54 7.11 6.38
CA ARG A 48 15.60 6.31 5.16
C ARG A 48 14.28 6.33 4.40
N MET A 49 13.18 6.18 5.12
CA MET A 49 11.84 6.22 4.55
C MET A 49 11.52 7.58 3.92
N LYS A 50 11.92 8.70 4.55
CA LYS A 50 11.81 10.05 3.99
C LYS A 50 12.61 10.24 2.69
N LYS A 51 13.67 9.45 2.50
CA LYS A 51 14.45 9.39 1.25
C LYS A 51 13.83 8.47 0.20
N GLY A 52 12.64 7.94 0.44
CA GLY A 52 11.91 7.08 -0.49
C GLY A 52 12.20 5.59 -0.37
N GLU A 53 12.99 5.17 0.64
CA GLU A 53 13.26 3.76 0.86
C GLU A 53 12.05 3.05 1.49
N ILE A 54 11.90 1.76 1.16
CA ILE A 54 10.98 0.86 1.84
C ILE A 54 11.72 0.25 3.02
N VAL A 55 11.23 0.50 4.22
CA VAL A 55 11.82 -0.04 5.45
C VAL A 55 11.06 -1.30 5.84
N ILE A 56 11.76 -2.44 5.80
CA ILE A 56 11.22 -3.71 6.30
C ILE A 56 11.67 -3.86 7.74
N VAL A 57 10.70 -3.90 8.64
CA VAL A 57 10.93 -3.98 10.07
C VAL A 57 10.85 -5.44 10.48
N LYS A 58 12.00 -6.01 10.80
CA LYS A 58 12.07 -7.33 11.39
C LYS A 58 11.81 -7.19 12.89
N ASP A 59 10.78 -7.85 13.34
CA ASP A 59 10.48 -8.08 14.75
C ASP A 59 10.33 -6.83 15.61
N LEU A 60 9.17 -6.20 15.52
CA LEU A 60 8.71 -5.29 16.54
C LEU A 60 7.75 -6.04 17.43
N GLY A 61 8.20 -6.34 18.64
CA GLY A 61 7.41 -6.94 19.69
C GLY A 61 6.07 -6.23 19.92
N PHE A 62 5.08 -6.62 19.14
CA PHE A 62 3.69 -6.38 19.46
C PHE A 62 3.22 -7.60 20.26
N GLU A 63 2.82 -7.35 21.47
CA GLU A 63 2.37 -8.33 22.46
C GLU A 63 1.01 -9.01 22.12
N GLU A 64 0.52 -8.91 20.91
CA GLU A 64 -0.64 -9.68 20.49
C GLU A 64 -0.21 -11.02 19.93
N SER A 65 -0.73 -12.08 20.50
CA SER A 65 -0.47 -13.48 20.11
C SER A 65 -0.68 -13.80 18.62
N THR A 66 -1.39 -12.92 17.91
CA THR A 66 -1.68 -13.00 16.49
C THR A 66 -0.55 -12.46 15.58
N SER A 67 0.39 -11.69 16.13
CA SER A 67 1.45 -11.01 15.33
C SER A 67 2.80 -11.75 15.32
N LYS A 68 2.92 -12.90 16.01
CA LYS A 68 4.15 -13.68 16.01
C LYS A 68 4.50 -14.15 14.59
N GLY A 69 5.70 -13.81 14.14
CA GLY A 69 6.16 -14.10 12.78
C GLY A 69 5.67 -13.13 11.70
N MET A 70 4.97 -12.05 12.06
CA MET A 70 4.53 -11.04 11.11
C MET A 70 5.70 -10.20 10.61
N ILE A 71 5.86 -10.14 9.29
CA ILE A 71 6.78 -9.21 8.64
C ILE A 71 6.06 -7.87 8.48
N LYS A 72 6.71 -6.80 8.90
CA LYS A 72 6.16 -5.44 8.81
C LYS A 72 7.00 -4.57 7.92
N ALA A 73 6.37 -3.60 7.26
CA ALA A 73 7.05 -2.60 6.46
C ALA A 73 6.45 -1.21 6.66
N ALA A 74 7.26 -0.20 6.38
CA ALA A 74 6.85 1.18 6.35
C ALA A 74 7.45 1.87 5.11
N LEU A 75 6.67 2.73 4.46
CA LEU A 75 7.10 3.48 3.29
C LEU A 75 6.30 4.77 3.15
N ILE A 76 6.90 5.76 2.50
CA ILE A 76 6.20 6.97 2.08
C ILE A 76 5.82 6.81 0.60
N LEU A 77 4.55 7.06 0.31
CA LEU A 77 3.95 7.06 -1.02
C LEU A 77 3.75 8.50 -1.48
N ASN A 78 4.22 8.84 -2.68
CA ASN A 78 4.06 10.16 -3.30
C ASN A 78 2.68 10.26 -3.98
N ALA A 79 1.64 10.12 -3.20
CA ALA A 79 0.25 10.23 -3.64
C ALA A 79 -0.67 10.60 -2.46
N PRO A 80 -1.81 11.29 -2.73
CA PRO A 80 -2.82 11.61 -1.72
C PRO A 80 -3.44 10.36 -1.10
N ILE A 81 -3.72 10.42 0.20
CA ILE A 81 -4.23 9.27 0.97
C ILE A 81 -5.58 8.75 0.47
N ASP A 82 -6.47 9.64 0.05
CA ASP A 82 -7.79 9.29 -0.49
C ASP A 82 -7.67 8.52 -1.81
N LYS A 83 -6.74 8.92 -2.69
CA LYS A 83 -6.45 8.21 -3.93
C LYS A 83 -5.86 6.84 -3.67
N ILE A 84 -4.91 6.73 -2.73
CA ILE A 84 -4.31 5.44 -2.35
C ILE A 84 -5.39 4.52 -1.81
N PHE A 85 -6.25 5.01 -0.90
CA PHE A 85 -7.33 4.22 -0.35
C PHE A 85 -8.31 3.74 -1.42
N ALA A 86 -8.72 4.63 -2.33
CA ALA A 86 -9.61 4.29 -3.44
C ALA A 86 -9.01 3.27 -4.43
N LEU A 87 -7.69 3.32 -4.64
CA LEU A 87 -6.98 2.34 -5.46
C LEU A 87 -6.91 0.99 -4.74
N GLN A 88 -6.49 0.97 -3.46
CA GLN A 88 -6.37 -0.27 -2.68
C GLN A 88 -7.72 -0.98 -2.52
N ALA A 89 -8.84 -0.24 -2.48
CA ALA A 89 -10.17 -0.82 -2.45
C ALA A 89 -10.57 -1.56 -3.75
N GLN A 90 -9.74 -1.46 -4.80
CA GLN A 90 -9.85 -2.23 -6.04
C GLN A 90 -8.95 -3.47 -5.97
N ASP A 91 -9.11 -4.28 -4.92
CA ASP A 91 -8.28 -5.45 -4.62
C ASP A 91 -8.21 -6.45 -5.78
N TRP A 92 -9.27 -6.60 -6.57
CA TRP A 92 -9.27 -7.44 -7.78
C TRP A 92 -8.24 -7.03 -8.86
N ARG A 93 -7.62 -5.84 -8.73
CA ARG A 93 -6.57 -5.36 -9.63
C ARG A 93 -5.16 -5.79 -9.21
N GLN A 94 -4.99 -6.48 -8.10
CA GLN A 94 -3.69 -6.96 -7.62
C GLN A 94 -2.88 -7.75 -8.65
N PRO A 95 -3.47 -8.58 -9.53
CA PRO A 95 -2.72 -9.23 -10.61
C PRO A 95 -1.97 -8.27 -11.54
N GLU A 96 -2.35 -7.00 -11.59
CA GLU A 96 -1.68 -5.98 -12.40
C GLU A 96 -0.28 -5.64 -11.88
N TYR A 97 -0.06 -5.75 -10.55
CA TYR A 97 1.16 -5.27 -9.89
C TYR A 97 1.79 -6.22 -8.88
N VAL A 98 1.03 -7.11 -8.24
CA VAL A 98 1.58 -8.08 -7.29
C VAL A 98 2.34 -9.17 -8.06
N PRO A 99 3.64 -9.42 -7.76
CA PRO A 99 4.40 -10.47 -8.39
C PRO A 99 3.73 -11.83 -8.22
N TYR A 100 3.87 -12.71 -9.21
CA TYR A 100 3.39 -14.10 -9.19
C TYR A 100 1.89 -14.31 -8.96
N LEU A 101 1.12 -13.30 -8.56
CA LEU A 101 -0.33 -13.35 -8.57
C LEU A 101 -0.82 -13.20 -10.01
N ASN A 102 -1.27 -14.30 -10.60
CA ASN A 102 -1.64 -14.35 -12.01
C ASN A 102 -3.10 -14.00 -12.24
N GLU A 103 -3.96 -14.49 -11.37
CA GLU A 103 -5.41 -14.33 -11.48
C GLU A 103 -6.01 -14.08 -10.11
N MET A 104 -7.07 -13.30 -10.07
CA MET A 104 -7.85 -13.00 -8.89
C MET A 104 -9.32 -12.83 -9.29
N PHE A 105 -10.21 -13.49 -8.57
CA PHE A 105 -11.64 -13.52 -8.87
C PHE A 105 -12.44 -13.10 -7.64
N VAL A 106 -13.28 -12.08 -7.78
CA VAL A 106 -14.23 -11.72 -6.73
C VAL A 106 -15.29 -12.79 -6.63
N VAL A 107 -15.24 -13.62 -5.59
CA VAL A 107 -16.19 -14.69 -5.31
C VAL A 107 -17.48 -14.12 -4.72
N LYS A 108 -17.34 -13.13 -3.81
CA LYS A 108 -18.46 -12.49 -3.15
C LYS A 108 -18.09 -11.07 -2.71
N LYS A 109 -19.03 -10.13 -2.90
CA LYS A 109 -18.93 -8.76 -2.37
C LYS A 109 -19.68 -8.63 -1.06
N PHE A 110 -19.12 -7.83 -0.14
CA PHE A 110 -19.73 -7.45 1.13
C PHE A 110 -19.73 -5.92 1.25
N PRO A 111 -20.53 -5.33 2.13
CA PRO A 111 -20.50 -3.89 2.36
C PRO A 111 -19.12 -3.36 2.81
N ASP A 112 -18.34 -4.20 3.48
CA ASP A 112 -17.04 -3.93 4.07
C ASP A 112 -15.87 -4.63 3.34
N GLY A 113 -16.01 -4.95 2.05
CA GLY A 113 -14.92 -5.53 1.25
C GLY A 113 -15.34 -6.74 0.41
N ASN A 114 -14.40 -7.62 0.11
CA ASN A 114 -14.62 -8.74 -0.81
C ASN A 114 -14.13 -10.08 -0.23
N LEU A 115 -14.60 -11.16 -0.84
CA LEU A 115 -14.04 -12.50 -0.74
C LEU A 115 -13.48 -12.84 -2.13
N ASP A 116 -12.18 -12.99 -2.21
CA ASP A 116 -11.48 -13.19 -3.47
C ASP A 116 -10.76 -14.53 -3.51
N GLU A 117 -10.77 -15.17 -4.66
CA GLU A 117 -9.96 -16.36 -4.93
C GLU A 117 -8.73 -15.93 -5.73
N GLU A 118 -7.55 -16.29 -5.22
CA GLU A 118 -6.26 -15.87 -5.73
C GLU A 118 -5.46 -17.06 -6.22
N HIS A 119 -4.91 -16.95 -7.44
CA HIS A 119 -4.06 -17.96 -8.06
C HIS A 119 -2.64 -17.42 -8.22
N ILE A 120 -1.74 -17.93 -7.40
CA ILE A 120 -0.33 -17.57 -7.38
C ILE A 120 0.47 -18.66 -8.10
N LYS A 121 1.37 -18.29 -8.99
CA LYS A 121 2.22 -19.23 -9.72
C LYS A 121 3.68 -18.82 -9.67
N ILE A 122 4.50 -19.73 -9.13
CA ILE A 122 5.95 -19.56 -9.04
C ILE A 122 6.60 -20.73 -9.77
N LEU A 123 7.12 -20.50 -10.97
CA LEU A 123 7.65 -21.54 -11.85
C LEU A 123 6.60 -22.64 -12.11
N PHE A 124 6.80 -23.82 -11.48
CA PHE A 124 5.90 -24.96 -11.57
C PHE A 124 5.02 -25.17 -10.32
N VAL A 125 5.13 -24.31 -9.33
CA VAL A 125 4.31 -24.35 -8.10
C VAL A 125 3.10 -23.45 -8.28
N ASN A 126 1.90 -24.03 -8.14
CA ASN A 126 0.65 -23.29 -8.07
C ASN A 126 0.15 -23.27 -6.62
N ILE A 127 -0.32 -22.11 -6.17
CA ILE A 127 -0.88 -21.89 -4.84
C ILE A 127 -2.22 -21.22 -5.03
N ASN A 128 -3.28 -21.88 -4.58
CA ASN A 128 -4.64 -21.39 -4.67
C ASN A 128 -5.14 -21.08 -3.26
N ILE A 129 -5.62 -19.88 -3.06
CA ILE A 129 -6.12 -19.43 -1.77
C ILE A 129 -7.41 -18.64 -1.97
N ARG A 130 -8.20 -18.54 -0.91
CA ARG A 130 -9.34 -17.64 -0.86
C ARG A 130 -9.18 -16.72 0.33
N VAL A 131 -9.28 -15.40 0.07
CA VAL A 131 -8.96 -14.34 1.02
C VAL A 131 -10.15 -13.46 1.24
N ARG A 132 -10.49 -13.21 2.50
CA ARG A 132 -11.49 -12.22 2.91
C ARG A 132 -10.77 -10.90 3.18
N TRP A 133 -11.08 -9.91 2.38
CA TRP A 133 -10.64 -8.53 2.53
C TRP A 133 -11.66 -7.72 3.30
N TYR A 134 -11.20 -6.90 4.24
CA TYR A 134 -11.98 -5.94 5.01
C TYR A 134 -11.46 -4.54 4.72
N HIS A 135 -12.37 -3.65 4.34
CA HIS A 135 -12.09 -2.25 4.05
C HIS A 135 -12.63 -1.38 5.17
N HIS A 136 -11.79 -0.54 5.75
CA HIS A 136 -12.11 0.35 6.87
C HIS A 136 -11.93 1.80 6.44
N PRO A 137 -12.88 2.41 5.72
CA PRO A 137 -12.77 3.78 5.24
C PRO A 137 -12.67 4.81 6.38
N GLU A 138 -13.26 4.53 7.53
CA GLU A 138 -13.21 5.39 8.71
C GLU A 138 -11.82 5.52 9.33
N SER A 139 -10.91 4.59 9.05
CA SER A 139 -9.53 4.55 9.56
C SER A 139 -8.47 4.44 8.47
N PHE A 140 -8.87 4.56 7.21
CA PHE A 140 -7.99 4.41 6.04
C PHE A 140 -7.11 3.16 6.14
N SER A 141 -7.75 2.02 6.43
CA SER A 141 -7.04 0.75 6.63
C SER A 141 -7.74 -0.42 5.95
N PHE A 142 -7.00 -1.48 5.73
CA PHE A 142 -7.45 -2.75 5.19
C PHE A 142 -6.89 -3.89 6.03
N ASN A 143 -7.67 -4.94 6.18
CA ASN A 143 -7.21 -6.20 6.75
C ASN A 143 -7.60 -7.34 5.81
N TRP A 144 -6.86 -8.43 5.89
CA TRP A 144 -7.19 -9.65 5.17
C TRP A 144 -6.85 -10.90 5.98
N THR A 145 -7.59 -11.96 5.71
CA THR A 145 -7.38 -13.29 6.29
C THR A 145 -7.85 -14.37 5.32
N LEU A 146 -7.35 -15.60 5.48
CA LEU A 146 -7.84 -16.73 4.70
C LEU A 146 -9.31 -17.03 5.01
N ASP A 147 -10.08 -17.43 3.98
CA ASP A 147 -11.40 -18.02 4.16
C ASP A 147 -11.25 -19.44 4.73
N PRO A 148 -11.68 -19.72 5.97
CA PRO A 148 -11.54 -21.03 6.57
C PRO A 148 -12.46 -22.09 5.93
N ALA A 149 -13.44 -21.68 5.14
CA ALA A 149 -14.34 -22.59 4.42
C ALA A 149 -13.76 -23.11 3.10
N PHE A 150 -12.64 -22.54 2.63
CA PHE A 150 -11.97 -22.96 1.42
C PHE A 150 -10.76 -23.87 1.74
N LYS A 151 -10.48 -24.81 0.86
CA LYS A 151 -9.26 -25.63 0.95
C LYS A 151 -8.06 -24.81 0.45
N ASN A 152 -7.50 -23.99 1.33
CA ASN A 152 -6.34 -23.18 1.02
C ASN A 152 -5.05 -24.00 0.97
N ASP A 153 -4.13 -23.64 0.05
CA ASP A 153 -2.78 -24.19 0.00
C ASP A 153 -1.86 -23.56 1.07
N LEU A 154 -2.24 -22.42 1.63
CA LEU A 154 -1.62 -21.83 2.81
C LEU A 154 -2.37 -22.26 4.08
N LYS A 155 -1.67 -22.38 5.21
CA LYS A 155 -2.27 -22.61 6.54
C LYS A 155 -2.74 -21.31 7.18
N ARG A 156 -2.02 -20.22 6.91
CA ARG A 156 -2.31 -18.90 7.43
C ARG A 156 -1.88 -17.83 6.45
N LEU A 157 -2.70 -16.82 6.31
CA LEU A 157 -2.39 -15.55 5.66
C LEU A 157 -3.24 -14.50 6.33
N ASP A 158 -2.61 -13.66 7.16
CA ASP A 158 -3.25 -12.49 7.75
C ASP A 158 -2.40 -11.27 7.44
N GLY A 159 -3.04 -10.13 7.32
CA GLY A 159 -2.28 -8.91 7.11
C GLY A 159 -3.11 -7.65 7.19
N PHE A 160 -2.41 -6.53 7.02
CA PHE A 160 -3.01 -5.21 7.03
C PHE A 160 -2.25 -4.21 6.16
N TRP A 161 -2.99 -3.21 5.67
CA TRP A 161 -2.52 -1.91 5.28
C TRP A 161 -3.12 -0.85 6.20
N LYS A 162 -2.31 0.12 6.65
CA LYS A 162 -2.76 1.33 7.35
C LYS A 162 -2.09 2.53 6.71
N PHE A 163 -2.89 3.53 6.37
CA PHE A 163 -2.42 4.74 5.72
C PHE A 163 -2.58 5.94 6.65
N TYR A 164 -1.60 6.83 6.64
CA TYR A 164 -1.57 8.04 7.46
C TYR A 164 -1.27 9.24 6.57
N TYR A 165 -2.05 10.28 6.70
CA TYR A 165 -1.87 11.52 5.97
C TYR A 165 -0.62 12.24 6.48
N ILE A 166 0.29 12.61 5.58
CA ILE A 166 1.43 13.50 5.83
C ILE A 166 1.08 14.89 5.32
N ASP A 167 0.76 15.01 4.04
CA ASP A 167 0.30 16.19 3.34
C ASP A 167 -0.49 15.80 2.08
N ASP A 168 -0.88 16.78 1.27
CA ASP A 168 -1.72 16.57 0.06
C ASP A 168 -1.10 15.66 -1.00
N ASN A 169 0.20 15.42 -0.94
CA ASN A 169 0.95 14.65 -1.92
C ASN A 169 1.66 13.44 -1.34
N HIS A 170 1.66 13.28 -0.02
CA HIS A 170 2.40 12.23 0.65
C HIS A 170 1.55 11.49 1.68
N THR A 171 1.67 10.18 1.65
CA THR A 171 1.01 9.27 2.58
C THR A 171 2.03 8.33 3.19
N LEU A 172 2.06 8.21 4.51
CA LEU A 172 2.78 7.14 5.18
C LEU A 172 1.93 5.87 5.12
N ALA A 173 2.50 4.81 4.59
CA ALA A 173 1.88 3.49 4.56
C ALA A 173 2.58 2.53 5.53
N ARG A 174 1.80 1.81 6.31
CA ARG A 174 2.22 0.70 7.18
C ARG A 174 1.63 -0.59 6.65
N TYR A 175 2.47 -1.57 6.47
CA TYR A 175 2.12 -2.90 5.98
C TYR A 175 2.51 -3.95 7.01
N GLY A 176 1.72 -5.00 7.12
CA GLY A 176 2.11 -6.18 7.87
C GLY A 176 1.46 -7.43 7.29
N THR A 177 2.22 -8.53 7.26
CA THR A 177 1.68 -9.82 6.83
C THR A 177 2.35 -10.97 7.58
N VAL A 178 1.58 -12.00 7.86
CA VAL A 178 2.05 -13.29 8.31
C VAL A 178 1.54 -14.36 7.35
N THR A 179 2.45 -15.25 6.94
CA THR A 179 2.14 -16.36 6.03
C THR A 179 2.68 -17.65 6.61
N GLU A 180 1.83 -18.66 6.72
CA GLU A 180 2.24 -20.02 7.03
C GLU A 180 1.88 -20.94 5.86
N PHE A 181 2.87 -21.68 5.37
CA PHE A 181 2.71 -22.51 4.19
C PHE A 181 2.08 -23.86 4.55
N GLY A 182 1.24 -24.35 3.63
CA GLY A 182 0.67 -25.70 3.72
C GLY A 182 1.67 -26.80 3.37
N PHE A 183 1.25 -28.03 3.55
CA PHE A 183 2.01 -29.20 3.10
C PHE A 183 2.08 -29.21 1.56
N GLY A 184 3.26 -29.55 1.04
CA GLY A 184 3.46 -29.67 -0.42
C GLY A 184 4.07 -28.45 -1.09
N ILE A 185 4.13 -27.29 -0.40
CA ILE A 185 4.87 -26.14 -0.93
C ILE A 185 6.37 -26.31 -0.59
N PRO A 186 7.25 -26.44 -1.60
CA PRO A 186 8.68 -26.64 -1.36
C PRO A 186 9.31 -25.47 -0.58
N THR A 187 10.28 -25.76 0.27
CA THR A 187 10.95 -24.75 1.10
C THR A 187 11.55 -23.60 0.28
N TRP A 188 12.11 -23.90 -0.89
CA TRP A 188 12.63 -22.86 -1.77
C TRP A 188 11.55 -21.87 -2.25
N ALA A 189 10.31 -22.33 -2.48
CA ALA A 189 9.20 -21.48 -2.87
C ALA A 189 8.72 -20.64 -1.67
N GLN A 190 8.74 -21.21 -0.46
CA GLN A 190 8.45 -20.50 0.78
C GLN A 190 9.46 -19.37 1.02
N ASP A 191 10.77 -19.68 0.93
CA ASP A 191 11.85 -18.70 1.09
C ASP A 191 11.76 -17.60 0.02
N PHE A 192 11.42 -17.99 -1.21
CA PHE A 192 11.26 -17.05 -2.31
C PHE A 192 10.15 -16.03 -2.00
N LEU A 193 8.95 -16.48 -1.64
CA LEU A 193 7.81 -15.60 -1.33
C LEU A 193 8.04 -14.70 -0.12
N THR A 194 8.79 -15.16 0.88
CA THR A 194 8.97 -14.42 2.12
C THR A 194 10.17 -13.45 2.09
N ARG A 195 11.27 -13.83 1.45
CA ARG A 195 12.51 -13.06 1.52
C ARG A 195 12.80 -12.22 0.28
N ARG A 196 12.46 -12.74 -0.89
CA ARG A 196 12.80 -12.11 -2.17
C ARG A 196 11.63 -11.34 -2.75
N ASP A 197 10.46 -11.92 -2.68
CA ASP A 197 9.27 -11.39 -3.34
C ASP A 197 8.67 -10.19 -2.59
N LEU A 198 8.69 -10.17 -1.27
CA LEU A 198 8.09 -9.09 -0.49
C LEU A 198 8.66 -7.70 -0.79
N PRO A 199 10.00 -7.49 -0.86
CA PRO A 199 10.53 -6.19 -1.26
C PRO A 199 10.09 -5.76 -2.66
N GLU A 200 10.02 -6.71 -3.62
CA GLU A 200 9.54 -6.46 -4.97
C GLU A 200 8.04 -6.14 -4.97
N ALA A 201 7.24 -6.89 -4.24
CA ALA A 201 5.80 -6.66 -4.11
C ALA A 201 5.51 -5.27 -3.54
N LEU A 202 6.19 -4.86 -2.48
CA LEU A 202 6.04 -3.54 -1.87
C LEU A 202 6.48 -2.41 -2.83
N ASN A 203 7.57 -2.62 -3.57
CA ASN A 203 8.01 -1.66 -4.59
C ASN A 203 6.99 -1.53 -5.73
N ASN A 204 6.43 -2.64 -6.19
CA ASN A 204 5.41 -2.66 -7.22
C ASN A 204 4.12 -1.97 -6.75
N ASN A 205 3.71 -2.20 -5.49
CA ASN A 205 2.61 -1.47 -4.86
C ASN A 205 2.88 0.04 -4.87
N LYS A 206 4.08 0.46 -4.46
CA LYS A 206 4.48 1.87 -4.48
C LYS A 206 4.35 2.47 -5.88
N LEU A 207 4.94 1.83 -6.89
CA LEU A 207 4.87 2.28 -8.28
C LEU A 207 3.42 2.35 -8.79
N TRP A 208 2.60 1.38 -8.42
CA TRP A 208 1.19 1.34 -8.81
C TRP A 208 0.39 2.48 -8.19
N TYR A 209 0.55 2.77 -6.90
CA TYR A 209 -0.12 3.89 -6.24
C TYR A 209 0.34 5.23 -6.81
N GLU A 210 1.66 5.45 -6.93
CA GLU A 210 2.24 6.71 -7.39
C GLU A 210 1.91 6.99 -8.86
N SER A 211 1.67 5.97 -9.66
CA SER A 211 1.20 6.10 -11.05
C SER A 211 -0.31 6.25 -11.19
N ASN A 212 -1.05 6.44 -10.09
CA ASN A 212 -2.51 6.45 -10.06
C ASN A 212 -3.12 5.18 -10.69
N GLY A 213 -2.54 4.00 -10.39
CA GLY A 213 -3.01 2.71 -10.85
C GLY A 213 -2.76 2.41 -12.33
N SER A 214 -1.84 3.14 -12.99
CA SER A 214 -1.51 2.91 -14.40
C SER A 214 -0.29 2.01 -14.61
N TRP A 215 0.61 1.91 -13.63
CA TRP A 215 1.78 1.04 -13.71
C TRP A 215 1.38 -0.44 -13.74
N ARG A 216 2.16 -1.24 -14.44
CA ARG A 216 1.97 -2.69 -14.57
C ARG A 216 3.28 -3.42 -14.33
N LYS A 217 3.22 -4.56 -13.63
CA LYS A 217 4.39 -5.42 -13.47
C LYS A 217 4.87 -5.95 -14.82
N PRO A 218 6.17 -6.21 -14.99
CA PRO A 218 6.70 -6.82 -16.19
C PRO A 218 5.98 -8.14 -16.53
N GLY A 219 5.62 -8.31 -17.80
CA GLY A 219 4.94 -9.51 -18.27
C GLY A 219 3.45 -9.62 -17.90
N TYR A 220 2.85 -8.58 -17.28
CA TYR A 220 1.41 -8.56 -17.05
C TYR A 220 0.65 -8.71 -18.37
N LYS A 221 -0.32 -9.62 -18.37
CA LYS A 221 -1.28 -9.79 -19.46
C LYS A 221 -2.67 -9.65 -18.87
N PRO A 222 -3.52 -8.74 -19.39
CA PRO A 222 -4.91 -8.66 -18.95
C PRO A 222 -5.57 -10.02 -19.07
N ALA A 223 -6.28 -10.44 -18.04
CA ALA A 223 -7.12 -11.62 -18.13
C ALA A 223 -8.17 -11.38 -19.23
N PRO A 224 -8.51 -12.38 -20.04
CA PRO A 224 -9.60 -12.27 -21.00
C PRO A 224 -10.86 -11.84 -20.23
N ALA A 225 -11.59 -10.87 -20.80
CA ALA A 225 -12.76 -10.29 -20.16
C ALA A 225 -13.67 -11.39 -19.60
N GLN A 226 -13.79 -11.47 -18.29
CA GLN A 226 -14.65 -12.46 -17.64
C GLN A 226 -16.08 -12.16 -18.06
N LYS A 227 -16.72 -13.12 -18.72
CA LYS A 227 -18.16 -13.13 -18.83
C LYS A 227 -18.71 -13.27 -17.42
N GLN A 228 -19.21 -12.18 -16.86
CA GLN A 228 -20.01 -12.25 -15.64
C GLN A 228 -21.14 -13.24 -15.89
N LYS A 229 -21.12 -14.34 -15.15
CA LYS A 229 -22.24 -15.29 -15.14
C LYS A 229 -23.33 -14.79 -14.20
#